data_4ddd09f4e2958f6d7183d2448c8c9193
#
_entry.id   4ddd09f4e2958f6d7183d2448c8c9193
#
_cell.length_a   1.000
_cell.length_b   1.000
_cell.length_c   1.000
_cell.angle_alpha   90.00
_cell.angle_beta   90.00
_cell.angle_gamma   90.00
#
_symmetry.space_group_name_H-M   'P 1'
#
loop_
_entity.id
_entity.type
_entity.pdbx_description
1 polymer ?
#
loop_
_entity_poly.entity_id
_entity_poly.type
_entity_poly.pdbx_seq_one_letter_code
_entity_poly.pdbx_strand_id
1 'polypeptide(L)'
;MKTVKRVLWPERLRQVPRQFSWVDQALVQRGLIDRCDVRAAALYLFLVTVCDAQGMSYYGAATLAARLRLSPEELGAARAQLIELDLIAYQAPLYQVLALPGGALPGGAPRPSPNAPSLLARMPIPAEAAVRDWDGPVSIAHLLERMKQRHA
;
A
#
# COMPACT_ATOMS: atom_id res chain seq x y z
N MET A 1 -6.44 33.39 -17.51
CA MET A 1 -4.98 33.28 -17.72
C MET A 1 -4.67 31.93 -18.36
N LYS A 2 -4.06 31.90 -19.55
CA LYS A 2 -3.55 30.66 -20.15
C LYS A 2 -2.15 30.40 -19.59
N THR A 3 -2.02 29.42 -18.69
CA THR A 3 -0.71 29.03 -18.17
C THR A 3 0.01 28.20 -19.24
N VAL A 4 1.11 28.69 -19.77
CA VAL A 4 1.97 27.94 -20.69
C VAL A 4 2.84 27.00 -19.88
N LYS A 5 2.61 25.69 -20.02
CA LYS A 5 3.43 24.65 -19.37
C LYS A 5 4.76 24.54 -20.12
N ARG A 6 5.85 24.80 -19.42
CA ARG A 6 7.21 24.56 -19.93
C ARG A 6 8.00 23.73 -18.93
N VAL A 7 8.90 22.91 -19.42
CA VAL A 7 9.84 22.16 -18.58
C VAL A 7 10.81 23.15 -17.93
N LEU A 8 10.89 23.14 -16.60
CA LEU A 8 11.75 24.03 -15.83
C LEU A 8 13.21 23.55 -15.79
N TRP A 9 13.39 22.22 -15.80
CA TRP A 9 14.71 21.61 -15.71
C TRP A 9 14.83 20.43 -16.69
N PRO A 10 15.20 20.69 -17.94
CA PRO A 10 15.23 19.66 -18.99
C PRO A 10 16.15 18.49 -18.73
N GLU A 11 17.27 18.72 -18.01
CA GLU A 11 18.25 17.68 -17.70
C GLU A 11 17.78 16.70 -16.62
N ARG A 12 16.67 17.01 -15.94
CA ARG A 12 16.12 16.19 -14.84
C ARG A 12 14.69 15.72 -15.11
N LEU A 13 14.37 15.45 -16.35
CA LEU A 13 13.09 14.84 -16.68
C LEU A 13 12.94 13.47 -16.01
N ARG A 14 11.77 13.24 -15.40
CA ARG A 14 11.45 11.93 -14.82
C ARG A 14 11.34 10.89 -15.92
N GLN A 15 12.01 9.76 -15.70
CA GLN A 15 11.88 8.57 -16.53
C GLN A 15 11.32 7.45 -15.67
N VAL A 16 10.58 6.53 -16.30
CA VAL A 16 10.06 5.34 -15.59
C VAL A 16 11.22 4.43 -15.28
N PRO A 17 11.53 4.18 -13.99
CA PRO A 17 12.62 3.27 -13.61
C PRO A 17 12.21 1.81 -13.84
N ARG A 18 13.18 0.89 -13.72
CA ARG A 18 12.92 -0.55 -13.83
C ARG A 18 11.93 -1.06 -12.78
N GLN A 19 11.99 -0.50 -11.58
CA GLN A 19 11.06 -0.78 -10.50
C GLN A 19 10.32 0.50 -10.16
N PHE A 20 9.01 0.47 -10.20
CA PHE A 20 8.17 1.60 -9.87
C PHE A 20 6.85 1.14 -9.29
N SER A 21 6.24 2.00 -8.51
CA SER A 21 4.87 1.85 -8.06
C SER A 21 4.01 2.92 -8.73
N TRP A 22 2.73 2.67 -8.84
CA TRP A 22 1.80 3.60 -9.44
C TRP A 22 0.76 4.07 -8.42
N VAL A 23 0.26 5.27 -8.62
CA VAL A 23 -0.86 5.83 -7.86
C VAL A 23 -1.94 6.22 -8.85
N ASP A 24 -3.18 5.80 -8.58
CA ASP A 24 -4.33 6.17 -9.41
C ASP A 24 -4.61 7.66 -9.27
N GLN A 25 -4.67 8.36 -10.39
CA GLN A 25 -4.99 9.80 -10.43
C GLN A 25 -6.39 10.10 -9.88
N ALA A 26 -7.30 9.13 -9.89
CA ALA A 26 -8.61 9.25 -9.30
C ALA A 26 -8.57 9.54 -7.78
N LEU A 27 -7.47 9.22 -7.09
CA LEU A 27 -7.24 9.61 -5.70
C LEU A 27 -7.39 11.13 -5.51
N VAL A 28 -6.88 11.92 -6.44
CA VAL A 28 -6.98 13.38 -6.44
C VAL A 28 -8.24 13.85 -7.16
N GLN A 29 -8.51 13.32 -8.34
CA GLN A 29 -9.65 13.77 -9.18
C GLN A 29 -11.00 13.60 -8.49
N ARG A 30 -11.13 12.59 -7.62
CA ARG A 30 -12.35 12.32 -6.84
C ARG A 30 -12.32 12.88 -5.42
N GLY A 31 -11.28 13.65 -5.09
CA GLY A 31 -11.13 14.29 -3.78
C GLY A 31 -10.94 13.30 -2.61
N LEU A 32 -10.49 12.08 -2.86
CA LEU A 32 -10.23 11.10 -1.80
C LEU A 32 -9.06 11.53 -0.92
N ILE A 33 -8.05 12.14 -1.52
CA ILE A 33 -6.87 12.66 -0.79
C ILE A 33 -7.25 13.83 0.12
N ASP A 34 -8.26 14.62 -0.23
CA ASP A 34 -8.71 15.76 0.57
C ASP A 34 -9.30 15.33 1.92
N ARG A 35 -9.71 14.07 2.01
CA ARG A 35 -10.24 13.44 3.23
C ARG A 35 -9.15 12.81 4.10
N CYS A 36 -7.91 12.78 3.62
CA CYS A 36 -6.74 12.29 4.36
C CYS A 36 -6.03 13.43 5.06
N ASP A 37 -5.61 13.22 6.31
CA ASP A 37 -4.60 14.09 6.89
C ASP A 37 -3.21 13.80 6.29
N VAL A 38 -2.24 14.67 6.56
CA VAL A 38 -0.88 14.54 6.03
C VAL A 38 -0.22 13.21 6.46
N ARG A 39 -0.51 12.74 7.67
CA ARG A 39 0.06 11.48 8.20
C ARG A 39 -0.52 10.27 7.49
N ALA A 40 -1.83 10.26 7.29
CA ALA A 40 -2.51 9.22 6.52
C ALA A 40 -2.04 9.20 5.06
N ALA A 41 -1.91 10.36 4.43
CA ALA A 41 -1.39 10.47 3.07
C ALA A 41 0.07 9.98 2.97
N ALA A 42 0.92 10.29 3.96
CA ALA A 42 2.30 9.80 4.04
C ALA A 42 2.35 8.27 4.20
N LEU A 43 1.52 7.71 5.08
CA LEU A 43 1.40 6.25 5.26
C LEU A 43 0.93 5.57 3.96
N TYR A 44 -0.08 6.13 3.30
CA TYR A 44 -0.58 5.61 2.02
C TYR A 44 0.50 5.61 0.95
N LEU A 45 1.22 6.72 0.78
CA LEU A 45 2.34 6.81 -0.17
C LEU A 45 3.41 5.76 0.12
N PHE A 46 3.78 5.56 1.38
CA PHE A 46 4.74 4.54 1.78
C PHE A 46 4.25 3.15 1.38
N LEU A 47 3.02 2.79 1.75
CA LEU A 47 2.44 1.47 1.46
C LEU A 47 2.33 1.20 -0.05
N VAL A 48 1.89 2.18 -0.85
CA VAL A 48 1.87 2.08 -2.32
C VAL A 48 3.27 1.85 -2.89
N THR A 49 4.29 2.47 -2.30
CA THR A 49 5.68 2.37 -2.79
C THR A 49 6.28 1.00 -2.54
N VAL A 50 5.93 0.35 -1.44
CA VAL A 50 6.56 -0.92 -1.01
C VAL A 50 5.72 -2.16 -1.30
N CYS A 51 4.46 -2.00 -1.70
CA CYS A 51 3.59 -3.14 -1.97
C CYS A 51 4.00 -3.91 -3.23
N ASP A 52 3.63 -5.18 -3.25
CA ASP A 52 3.74 -6.05 -4.42
C ASP A 52 2.63 -5.77 -5.47
N ALA A 53 2.56 -6.59 -6.52
CA ALA A 53 1.58 -6.46 -7.59
C ALA A 53 0.11 -6.64 -7.12
N GLN A 54 -0.10 -7.24 -5.94
CA GLN A 54 -1.42 -7.44 -5.33
C GLN A 54 -1.75 -6.35 -4.30
N GLY A 55 -0.86 -5.38 -4.11
CA GLY A 55 -0.99 -4.33 -3.11
C GLY A 55 -0.53 -4.75 -1.71
N MET A 56 0.09 -5.92 -1.56
CA MET A 56 0.43 -6.51 -0.26
C MET A 56 1.79 -6.04 0.24
N SER A 57 1.90 -5.80 1.54
CA SER A 57 3.17 -5.51 2.20
C SER A 57 3.15 -5.94 3.67
N TYR A 58 4.33 -6.26 4.21
CA TYR A 58 4.54 -6.62 5.61
C TYR A 58 5.47 -5.60 6.25
N TYR A 59 4.92 -4.78 7.15
CA TYR A 59 5.71 -3.82 7.91
C TYR A 59 5.26 -3.76 9.36
N GLY A 60 6.20 -3.92 10.27
CA GLY A 60 5.95 -3.74 11.69
C GLY A 60 5.66 -2.27 12.03
N ALA A 61 4.78 -2.05 13.02
CA ALA A 61 4.39 -0.70 13.44
C ALA A 61 5.59 0.17 13.85
N ALA A 62 6.58 -0.41 14.55
CA ALA A 62 7.79 0.30 14.95
C ALA A 62 8.61 0.79 13.75
N THR A 63 8.74 -0.03 12.70
CA THR A 63 9.45 0.33 11.46
C THR A 63 8.73 1.46 10.74
N LEU A 64 7.41 1.38 10.60
CA LEU A 64 6.61 2.42 9.96
C LEU A 64 6.68 3.74 10.72
N ALA A 65 6.51 3.70 12.05
CA ALA A 65 6.62 4.87 12.90
C ALA A 65 7.97 5.56 12.75
N ALA A 66 9.06 4.80 12.77
CA ALA A 66 10.41 5.33 12.59
C ALA A 66 10.61 5.92 11.19
N ARG A 67 10.17 5.23 10.12
CA ARG A 67 10.30 5.70 8.74
C ARG A 67 9.53 6.98 8.46
N LEU A 68 8.31 7.07 8.99
CA LEU A 68 7.42 8.20 8.79
C LEU A 68 7.58 9.29 9.85
N ARG A 69 8.43 9.06 10.87
CA ARG A 69 8.62 9.96 12.02
C ARG A 69 7.30 10.25 12.75
N LEU A 70 6.51 9.21 12.96
CA LEU A 70 5.24 9.27 13.67
C LEU A 70 5.36 8.58 15.03
N SER A 71 4.60 9.05 16.00
CA SER A 71 4.38 8.28 17.23
C SER A 71 3.52 7.03 16.92
N PRO A 72 3.52 6.02 17.79
CA PRO A 72 2.64 4.85 17.65
C PRO A 72 1.16 5.22 17.56
N GLU A 73 0.74 6.25 18.30
CA GLU A 73 -0.63 6.76 18.31
C GLU A 73 -0.99 7.44 17.00
N GLU A 74 -0.09 8.30 16.49
CA GLU A 74 -0.25 8.96 15.19
C GLU A 74 -0.30 7.95 14.04
N LEU A 75 0.53 6.92 14.07
CA LEU A 75 0.48 5.84 13.11
C LEU A 75 -0.84 5.07 13.19
N GLY A 76 -1.33 4.80 14.39
CA GLY A 76 -2.63 4.16 14.63
C GLY A 76 -3.78 4.98 14.06
N ALA A 77 -3.78 6.29 14.30
CA ALA A 77 -4.78 7.22 13.78
C ALA A 77 -4.74 7.31 12.25
N ALA A 78 -3.56 7.45 11.66
CA ALA A 78 -3.36 7.48 10.21
C ALA A 78 -3.88 6.20 9.54
N ARG A 79 -3.57 5.04 10.13
CA ARG A 79 -4.07 3.74 9.66
C ARG A 79 -5.58 3.64 9.75
N ALA A 80 -6.17 4.03 10.88
CA ALA A 80 -7.62 4.01 11.07
C ALA A 80 -8.33 4.86 10.01
N GLN A 81 -7.81 6.03 9.71
CA GLN A 81 -8.35 6.93 8.68
C GLN A 81 -8.31 6.30 7.29
N LEU A 82 -7.20 5.66 6.90
CA LEU A 82 -7.09 4.98 5.60
C LEU A 82 -8.04 3.77 5.49
N ILE A 83 -8.28 3.05 6.60
CA ILE A 83 -9.24 1.95 6.66
C ILE A 83 -10.67 2.48 6.50
N GLU A 84 -11.01 3.56 7.20
CA GLU A 84 -12.33 4.20 7.09
C GLU A 84 -12.64 4.70 5.68
N LEU A 85 -11.62 5.17 4.96
CA LEU A 85 -11.72 5.60 3.57
C LEU A 85 -11.68 4.45 2.55
N ASP A 86 -11.61 3.20 2.98
CA ASP A 86 -11.45 2.02 2.12
C ASP A 86 -10.25 2.10 1.15
N LEU A 87 -9.17 2.74 1.59
CA LEU A 87 -7.92 2.84 0.82
C LEU A 87 -6.96 1.70 1.12
N ILE A 88 -7.04 1.13 2.33
CA ILE A 88 -6.24 -0.01 2.76
C ILE A 88 -7.07 -1.03 3.55
N ALA A 89 -6.64 -2.27 3.54
CA ALA A 89 -6.99 -3.28 4.53
C ALA A 89 -5.77 -3.57 5.42
N TYR A 90 -6.01 -3.93 6.67
CA TYR A 90 -4.96 -4.22 7.63
C TYR A 90 -5.31 -5.42 8.51
N GLN A 91 -4.41 -6.36 8.57
CA GLN A 91 -4.40 -7.45 9.52
C GLN A 91 -2.96 -7.69 9.97
N ALA A 92 -2.65 -7.28 11.20
CA ALA A 92 -1.27 -7.24 11.71
C ALA A 92 -0.47 -8.50 11.39
N PRO A 93 0.72 -8.40 10.84
CA PRO A 93 1.45 -7.22 10.38
C PRO A 93 1.23 -6.88 8.90
N LEU A 94 0.20 -7.45 8.28
CA LEU A 94 -0.07 -7.38 6.84
C LEU A 94 -0.90 -6.15 6.49
N TYR A 95 -0.46 -5.42 5.49
CA TYR A 95 -1.19 -4.34 4.82
C TYR A 95 -1.54 -4.72 3.40
N GLN A 96 -2.68 -4.27 2.93
CA GLN A 96 -3.06 -4.33 1.52
C GLN A 96 -3.56 -2.95 1.07
N VAL A 97 -2.94 -2.43 0.02
CA VAL A 97 -3.46 -1.26 -0.69
C VAL A 97 -4.60 -1.74 -1.59
N LEU A 98 -5.75 -1.10 -1.47
CA LEU A 98 -6.97 -1.48 -2.17
C LEU A 98 -7.16 -0.68 -3.47
N ALA A 99 -7.95 -1.23 -4.38
CA ALA A 99 -8.51 -0.44 -5.46
C ALA A 99 -9.38 0.69 -4.87
N LEU A 100 -9.37 1.87 -5.50
CA LEU A 100 -10.13 3.00 -4.97
C LEU A 100 -11.63 2.69 -4.90
N PRO A 101 -12.31 3.09 -3.80
CA PRO A 101 -13.73 2.82 -3.63
C PRO A 101 -14.57 3.48 -4.73
N GLY A 102 -15.66 2.83 -5.14
CA GLY A 102 -16.57 3.37 -6.18
C GLY A 102 -16.01 3.39 -7.60
N GLY A 103 -14.85 2.76 -7.85
CA GLY A 103 -14.40 2.45 -9.20
C GLY A 103 -15.27 1.33 -9.78
N ALA A 104 -15.76 1.51 -11.02
CA ALA A 104 -16.49 0.45 -11.71
C ALA A 104 -15.56 -0.75 -11.93
N LEU A 105 -15.92 -1.89 -11.34
CA LEU A 105 -15.32 -3.17 -11.73
C LEU A 105 -15.85 -3.55 -13.12
N PRO A 106 -15.04 -4.15 -13.98
CA PRO A 106 -15.60 -4.88 -15.09
C PRO A 106 -16.42 -6.06 -14.49
N GLY A 107 -17.76 -5.87 -14.41
CA GLY A 107 -18.67 -6.89 -13.88
C GLY A 107 -19.67 -6.46 -12.80
N GLY A 108 -19.72 -5.22 -12.38
CA GLY A 108 -20.90 -4.54 -11.82
C GLY A 108 -21.47 -4.97 -10.47
N ALA A 109 -20.78 -5.73 -9.61
CA ALA A 109 -21.26 -5.97 -8.25
C ALA A 109 -20.56 -5.04 -7.23
N PRO A 110 -21.30 -4.43 -6.25
CA PRO A 110 -20.66 -3.69 -5.18
C PRO A 110 -19.80 -4.66 -4.34
N ARG A 111 -18.52 -4.34 -4.21
CA ARG A 111 -17.63 -5.10 -3.33
C ARG A 111 -18.07 -4.88 -1.88
N PRO A 112 -18.21 -5.95 -1.09
CA PRO A 112 -18.24 -5.80 0.36
C PRO A 112 -16.90 -5.18 0.79
N SER A 113 -16.96 -4.17 1.66
CA SER A 113 -15.75 -3.58 2.24
C SER A 113 -14.94 -4.67 2.95
N PRO A 114 -13.61 -4.82 2.66
CA PRO A 114 -12.79 -5.79 3.34
C PRO A 114 -12.64 -5.49 4.85
N ASN A 115 -13.00 -4.28 5.26
CA ASN A 115 -12.98 -3.82 6.64
C ASN A 115 -14.35 -3.96 7.34
N ALA A 116 -15.38 -4.45 6.64
CA ALA A 116 -16.64 -4.80 7.28
C ALA A 116 -16.41 -5.94 8.29
N PRO A 117 -17.03 -5.91 9.48
CA PRO A 117 -16.86 -6.96 10.46
C PRO A 117 -17.34 -8.29 9.88
N SER A 118 -16.39 -9.11 9.45
CA SER A 118 -16.67 -10.44 8.90
C SER A 118 -16.97 -11.40 10.05
N LEU A 119 -18.13 -12.01 10.01
CA LEU A 119 -18.50 -13.12 10.90
C LEU A 119 -17.59 -14.36 10.72
N LEU A 120 -16.72 -14.38 9.70
CA LEU A 120 -15.78 -15.45 9.40
C LEU A 120 -14.38 -15.27 10.02
N ALA A 121 -14.12 -14.17 10.73
CA ALA A 121 -12.83 -13.92 11.40
C ALA A 121 -12.63 -14.75 12.70
N ARG A 122 -13.35 -15.85 12.88
CA ARG A 122 -13.24 -16.74 14.05
C ARG A 122 -12.49 -18.04 13.79
N MET A 123 -11.71 -18.15 12.76
CA MET A 123 -10.79 -19.29 12.65
C MET A 123 -9.43 -18.90 13.24
N PRO A 124 -8.97 -19.54 14.31
CA PRO A 124 -7.65 -19.30 14.85
C PRO A 124 -6.61 -19.74 13.81
N ILE A 125 -5.78 -18.79 13.37
CA ILE A 125 -4.58 -19.10 12.61
C ILE A 125 -3.67 -19.90 13.56
N PRO A 126 -3.16 -21.07 13.18
CA PRO A 126 -2.21 -21.80 13.99
C PRO A 126 -1.00 -20.92 14.31
N ALA A 127 -0.63 -20.85 15.59
CA ALA A 127 0.45 -20.01 16.10
C ALA A 127 1.86 -20.43 15.67
N GLU A 128 2.00 -21.27 14.65
CA GLU A 128 3.28 -21.85 14.21
C GLU A 128 3.79 -21.37 12.86
N ALA A 129 3.26 -20.28 12.31
CA ALA A 129 4.00 -19.55 11.29
C ALA A 129 4.91 -18.52 11.96
N ALA A 130 5.81 -19.02 12.82
CA ALA A 130 6.83 -18.20 13.46
C ALA A 130 7.65 -17.46 12.42
N VAL A 131 7.57 -16.13 12.53
CA VAL A 131 8.57 -15.15 12.16
C VAL A 131 9.92 -15.80 11.80
N ARG A 132 10.16 -16.02 10.53
CA ARG A 132 11.52 -16.12 10.02
C ARG A 132 11.92 -14.73 9.58
N ASP A 133 13.05 -14.28 10.12
CA ASP A 133 13.70 -13.02 9.84
C ASP A 133 13.54 -12.61 8.36
N TRP A 134 12.82 -11.53 8.15
CA TRP A 134 12.66 -10.90 6.87
C TRP A 134 13.71 -9.78 6.75
N ASP A 135 14.82 -10.10 6.13
CA ASP A 135 15.87 -9.14 5.77
C ASP A 135 15.52 -8.37 4.49
N GLY A 136 14.57 -7.45 4.56
CA GLY A 136 14.34 -6.45 3.51
C GLY A 136 13.55 -6.91 2.28
N PRO A 137 13.31 -6.02 1.32
CA PRO A 137 12.50 -6.30 0.14
C PRO A 137 13.18 -7.32 -0.77
N VAL A 138 12.57 -8.50 -0.91
CA VAL A 138 13.07 -9.52 -1.83
C VAL A 138 12.83 -9.05 -3.25
N SER A 139 13.89 -8.77 -3.98
CA SER A 139 13.84 -8.51 -5.42
C SER A 139 13.26 -9.73 -6.15
N ILE A 140 12.41 -9.49 -7.15
CA ILE A 140 11.89 -10.55 -8.05
C ILE A 140 13.03 -11.39 -8.64
N ALA A 141 14.21 -10.81 -8.87
CA ALA A 141 15.40 -11.50 -9.28
C ALA A 141 15.83 -12.61 -8.29
N HIS A 142 15.70 -12.37 -7.00
CA HIS A 142 16.04 -13.33 -5.95
C HIS A 142 15.05 -14.50 -5.88
N LEU A 143 13.76 -14.24 -6.15
CA LEU A 143 12.74 -15.28 -6.26
C LEU A 143 12.96 -16.19 -7.47
N LEU A 144 13.33 -15.61 -8.62
CA LEU A 144 13.62 -16.36 -9.83
C LEU A 144 14.88 -17.24 -9.69
N GLU A 145 15.90 -16.78 -8.99
CA GLU A 145 17.11 -17.54 -8.69
C GLU A 145 16.80 -18.76 -7.80
N ARG A 146 15.97 -18.60 -6.77
CA ARG A 146 15.54 -19.69 -5.89
C ARG A 146 14.64 -20.73 -6.60
N MET A 147 13.87 -20.31 -7.60
CA MET A 147 13.07 -21.24 -8.40
C MET A 147 13.92 -22.08 -9.34
N LYS A 148 15.02 -21.53 -9.89
CA LYS A 148 15.97 -22.27 -10.72
C LYS A 148 16.73 -23.34 -9.96
N GLN A 149 17.04 -23.10 -8.68
CA GLN A 149 17.77 -24.06 -7.84
C GLN A 149 16.90 -25.23 -7.35
N ARG A 150 15.60 -25.19 -7.51
CA ARG A 150 14.67 -26.27 -7.12
C ARG A 150 14.41 -27.31 -8.21
N HIS A 151 14.92 -27.06 -9.41
CA HIS A 151 14.76 -27.95 -10.58
C HIS A 151 16.10 -28.45 -11.15
N ALA A 152 17.18 -28.34 -10.36
CA ALA A 152 18.46 -28.97 -10.68
C ALA A 152 18.68 -30.21 -9.82
#